data_6041411564b141b920faa740cecd617c
#
_entry.id   6041411564b141b920faa740cecd617c
#
_cell.length_a   1.000
_cell.length_b   1.000
_cell.length_c   1.000
_cell.angle_alpha   90.00
_cell.angle_beta   90.00
_cell.angle_gamma   90.00
#
_symmetry.space_group_name_H-M   'P 1'
#
loop_
_entity.id
_entity.type
_entity.pdbx_description
1 polymer ?
#
loop_
_entity_poly.entity_id
_entity_poly.type
_entity_poly.pdbx_seq_one_letter_code
_entity_poly.pdbx_strand_id
1 'polypeptide(L)'
;NSSFFELTLKSLKLIHCYAKNVDFRHADLKQSKFTGTDFRDSEFLQTNLTKCDFVGATEFNIDLNNNILAGAKFERFEALNLLTSLDIELCD
;
A
#
# COMPACT_ATOMS: atom_id res chain seq x y z
N ASN A 1 17.42 0.00 -0.86
CA ASN A 1 16.95 1.02 -1.80
C ASN A 1 16.57 0.41 -3.14
N SER A 2 15.36 -0.13 -3.23
CA SER A 2 14.83 -0.66 -4.47
C SER A 2 13.83 0.35 -5.03
N SER A 3 13.70 0.34 -6.36
CA SER A 3 12.74 1.23 -7.00
C SER A 3 11.87 0.45 -7.98
N PHE A 4 10.56 0.61 -7.80
CA PHE A 4 9.55 0.09 -8.72
C PHE A 4 8.87 1.24 -9.46
N PHE A 5 9.53 2.39 -9.50
CA PHE A 5 8.98 3.61 -10.11
C PHE A 5 8.59 3.35 -11.57
N GLU A 6 7.34 3.65 -11.89
CA GLU A 6 6.75 3.48 -13.22
C GLU A 6 6.75 2.05 -13.77
N LEU A 7 7.03 1.05 -12.94
CA LEU A 7 6.97 -0.34 -13.38
C LEU A 7 5.54 -0.88 -13.37
N THR A 8 5.27 -1.82 -14.23
CA THR A 8 4.01 -2.58 -14.24
C THR A 8 4.31 -4.00 -13.80
N LEU A 9 3.92 -4.35 -12.56
CA LEU A 9 4.21 -5.64 -11.96
C LEU A 9 2.94 -6.27 -11.38
N LYS A 10 1.97 -6.51 -12.25
CA LYS A 10 0.69 -7.09 -11.83
C LYS A 10 0.90 -8.44 -11.18
N SER A 11 0.13 -8.70 -10.13
CA SER A 11 0.16 -9.96 -9.40
C SER A 11 1.51 -10.26 -8.75
N LEU A 12 2.24 -9.23 -8.37
CA LEU A 12 3.47 -9.37 -7.58
C LEU A 12 3.12 -9.96 -6.22
N LYS A 13 3.99 -10.81 -5.70
CA LYS A 13 3.81 -11.39 -4.36
C LYS A 13 4.98 -11.01 -3.46
N LEU A 14 4.69 -10.22 -2.45
CA LEU A 14 5.64 -9.88 -1.38
C LEU A 14 4.97 -10.28 -0.06
N ILE A 15 5.12 -11.53 0.33
CA ILE A 15 4.43 -12.07 1.49
C ILE A 15 5.43 -12.20 2.64
N HIS A 16 5.08 -11.59 3.80
CA HIS A 16 5.93 -11.58 5.00
C HIS A 16 7.33 -11.05 4.71
N CYS A 17 7.42 -10.06 3.82
CA CYS A 17 8.68 -9.45 3.44
C CYS A 17 8.91 -8.15 4.21
N TYR A 18 10.11 -7.62 4.11
CA TYR A 18 10.47 -6.34 4.67
C TYR A 18 10.85 -5.41 3.53
N ALA A 19 9.94 -4.50 3.20
CA ALA A 19 10.10 -3.59 2.06
C ALA A 19 10.43 -2.18 2.53
N LYS A 20 11.63 -2.01 3.07
CA LYS A 20 12.07 -0.71 3.60
C LYS A 20 12.66 0.16 2.50
N ASN A 21 12.26 1.43 2.47
CA ASN A 21 12.79 2.41 1.53
C ASN A 21 12.60 2.00 0.07
N VAL A 22 11.45 1.39 -0.25
CA VAL A 22 11.14 1.02 -1.62
C VAL A 22 10.28 2.12 -2.24
N ASP A 23 10.61 2.49 -3.48
CA ASP A 23 9.86 3.49 -4.22
C ASP A 23 8.84 2.79 -5.13
N PHE A 24 7.56 2.90 -4.76
CA PHE A 24 6.46 2.34 -5.55
C PHE A 24 5.69 3.42 -6.31
N ARG A 25 6.22 4.62 -6.40
CA ARG A 25 5.51 5.72 -7.06
C ARG A 25 5.25 5.43 -8.53
N HIS A 26 4.03 5.73 -8.99
CA HIS A 26 3.60 5.57 -10.38
C HIS A 26 3.66 4.13 -10.90
N ALA A 27 3.78 3.16 -10.00
CA ALA A 27 3.81 1.75 -10.39
C ALA A 27 2.39 1.22 -10.56
N ASP A 28 2.24 0.23 -11.42
CA ASP A 28 0.99 -0.52 -11.54
C ASP A 28 1.19 -1.88 -10.86
N LEU A 29 0.62 -2.02 -9.67
CA LEU A 29 0.76 -3.22 -8.84
C LEU A 29 -0.58 -3.95 -8.67
N LYS A 30 -1.46 -3.80 -9.65
CA LYS A 30 -2.81 -4.36 -9.59
C LYS A 30 -2.78 -5.85 -9.24
N GLN A 31 -3.66 -6.25 -8.33
CA GLN A 31 -3.85 -7.63 -7.91
C GLN A 31 -2.63 -8.26 -7.23
N SER A 32 -1.73 -7.45 -6.72
CA SER A 32 -0.56 -7.94 -6.00
C SER A 32 -0.92 -8.34 -4.57
N LYS A 33 -0.10 -9.20 -3.97
CA LYS A 33 -0.27 -9.63 -2.60
C LYS A 33 0.89 -9.13 -1.75
N PHE A 34 0.56 -8.38 -0.71
CA PHE A 34 1.54 -7.83 0.22
C PHE A 34 1.26 -8.28 1.65
N THR A 35 0.71 -9.49 1.79
CA THR A 35 0.26 -10.02 3.07
C THR A 35 1.42 -10.07 4.08
N GLY A 36 1.22 -9.42 5.21
CA GLY A 36 2.20 -9.45 6.30
C GLY A 36 3.51 -8.71 6.04
N THR A 37 3.57 -7.89 5.00
CA THR A 37 4.79 -7.15 4.63
C THR A 37 4.90 -5.84 5.39
N ASP A 38 6.11 -5.52 5.85
CA ASP A 38 6.43 -4.25 6.50
C ASP A 38 6.94 -3.28 5.43
N PHE A 39 6.24 -2.14 5.28
CA PHE A 39 6.54 -1.14 4.26
C PHE A 39 7.20 0.12 4.84
N ARG A 40 7.96 -0.02 5.88
CA ARG A 40 8.58 1.13 6.55
C ARG A 40 9.35 2.00 5.57
N ASP A 41 9.04 3.31 5.59
CA ASP A 41 9.70 4.30 4.76
C ASP A 41 9.56 4.08 3.25
N SER A 42 8.62 3.25 2.82
CA SER A 42 8.32 3.07 1.40
C SER A 42 7.27 4.08 0.96
N GLU A 43 7.30 4.45 -0.33
CA GLU A 43 6.42 5.48 -0.86
C GLU A 43 5.45 4.94 -1.91
N PHE A 44 4.18 5.29 -1.72
CA PHE A 44 3.12 5.00 -2.69
C PHE A 44 2.49 6.32 -3.10
N LEU A 45 2.67 6.73 -4.34
CA LEU A 45 2.08 7.95 -4.88
C LEU A 45 1.66 7.69 -6.31
N GLN A 46 0.39 7.96 -6.62
CA GLN A 46 -0.18 7.69 -7.93
C GLN A 46 0.07 6.24 -8.37
N THR A 47 0.01 5.34 -7.39
CA THR A 47 0.26 3.92 -7.59
C THR A 47 -1.08 3.20 -7.75
N ASN A 48 -1.16 2.28 -8.69
CA ASN A 48 -2.36 1.48 -8.88
C ASN A 48 -2.30 0.25 -7.99
N LEU A 49 -3.08 0.26 -6.92
CA LEU A 49 -3.15 -0.82 -5.93
C LEU A 49 -4.50 -1.53 -5.97
N THR A 50 -5.16 -1.51 -7.14
CA THR A 50 -6.47 -2.13 -7.31
C THR A 50 -6.40 -3.62 -6.96
N LYS A 51 -7.30 -4.04 -6.07
CA LYS A 51 -7.44 -5.44 -5.63
C LYS A 51 -6.17 -6.02 -5.01
N CYS A 52 -5.28 -5.18 -4.50
CA CYS A 52 -4.12 -5.64 -3.75
C CYS A 52 -4.55 -6.15 -2.38
N ASP A 53 -3.81 -7.10 -1.84
CA ASP A 53 -4.06 -7.67 -0.53
C ASP A 53 -3.00 -7.19 0.45
N PHE A 54 -3.40 -6.31 1.37
CA PHE A 54 -2.52 -5.75 2.41
C PHE A 54 -2.84 -6.31 3.79
N VAL A 55 -3.57 -7.41 3.87
CA VAL A 55 -3.93 -8.00 5.16
C VAL A 55 -2.66 -8.36 5.94
N GLY A 56 -2.55 -7.84 7.16
CA GLY A 56 -1.35 -8.06 7.99
C GLY A 56 -0.17 -7.17 7.62
N ALA A 57 -0.24 -6.38 6.56
CA ALA A 57 0.82 -5.44 6.22
C ALA A 57 0.87 -4.32 7.26
N THR A 58 2.08 -3.81 7.52
CA THR A 58 2.31 -2.77 8.52
C THR A 58 3.18 -1.66 7.97
N GLU A 59 3.20 -0.54 8.69
CA GLU A 59 4.07 0.61 8.41
C GLU A 59 3.87 1.19 7.00
N PHE A 60 2.75 0.89 6.36
CA PHE A 60 2.44 1.50 5.07
C PHE A 60 1.96 2.94 5.28
N ASN A 61 2.35 3.80 4.37
CA ASN A 61 1.90 5.19 4.36
C ASN A 61 1.28 5.46 3.00
N ILE A 62 -0.01 5.23 2.89
CA ILE A 62 -0.74 5.32 1.63
C ILE A 62 -1.77 6.43 1.71
N ASP A 63 -1.62 7.43 0.87
CA ASP A 63 -2.57 8.54 0.78
C ASP A 63 -3.74 8.11 -0.11
N LEU A 64 -4.95 8.08 0.47
CA LEU A 64 -6.14 7.68 -0.27
C LEU A 64 -6.49 8.61 -1.44
N ASN A 65 -6.02 9.84 -1.38
CA ASN A 65 -6.31 10.83 -2.43
C ASN A 65 -5.40 10.72 -3.64
N ASN A 66 -4.26 10.07 -3.48
CA ASN A 66 -3.23 10.03 -4.52
C ASN A 66 -2.87 8.63 -4.99
N ASN A 67 -3.71 7.64 -4.68
CA ASN A 67 -3.51 6.26 -5.09
C ASN A 67 -4.83 5.63 -5.48
N ILE A 68 -4.77 4.56 -6.26
CA ILE A 68 -5.97 3.82 -6.66
C ILE A 68 -6.06 2.58 -5.78
N LEU A 69 -7.10 2.49 -4.97
CA LEU A 69 -7.27 1.42 -3.97
C LEU A 69 -8.56 0.63 -4.15
N ALA A 70 -9.16 0.65 -5.33
CA ALA A 70 -10.41 -0.04 -5.56
C ALA A 70 -10.28 -1.54 -5.29
N GLY A 71 -11.08 -2.06 -4.37
CA GLY A 71 -11.06 -3.48 -4.03
C GLY A 71 -9.86 -3.96 -3.24
N ALA A 72 -8.99 -3.05 -2.79
CA ALA A 72 -7.85 -3.43 -1.95
C ALA A 72 -8.33 -3.91 -0.59
N LYS A 73 -7.61 -4.87 0.00
CA LYS A 73 -7.96 -5.46 1.28
C LYS A 73 -6.97 -5.02 2.35
N PHE A 74 -7.50 -4.62 3.51
CA PHE A 74 -6.70 -4.20 4.65
C PHE A 74 -7.23 -4.84 5.92
N GLU A 75 -6.36 -5.08 6.88
CA GLU A 75 -6.81 -5.47 8.20
C GLU A 75 -7.48 -4.28 8.87
N ARG A 76 -8.53 -4.56 9.69
CA ARG A 76 -9.39 -3.50 10.26
C ARG A 76 -8.61 -2.41 10.97
N PHE A 77 -7.69 -2.77 11.85
CA PHE A 77 -6.96 -1.77 12.64
C PHE A 77 -5.95 -1.00 11.80
N GLU A 78 -5.30 -1.67 10.87
CA GLU A 78 -4.34 -0.99 10.01
C GLU A 78 -5.04 -0.07 9.00
N ALA A 79 -6.26 -0.41 8.60
CA ALA A 79 -7.03 0.44 7.70
C ALA A 79 -7.33 1.81 8.31
N LEU A 80 -7.40 1.91 9.62
CA LEU A 80 -7.63 3.20 10.29
C LEU A 80 -6.53 4.21 9.98
N ASN A 81 -5.31 3.74 9.72
CA ASN A 81 -4.21 4.62 9.38
C ASN A 81 -4.42 5.31 8.02
N LEU A 82 -5.18 4.69 7.13
CA LEU A 82 -5.48 5.28 5.82
C LEU A 82 -6.39 6.49 5.95
N LEU A 83 -7.23 6.52 6.98
CA LEU A 83 -8.18 7.60 7.16
C LEU A 83 -7.52 8.92 7.56
N THR A 84 -6.28 8.87 8.04
CA THR A 84 -5.56 10.08 8.40
C THR A 84 -5.28 10.94 7.17
N SER A 85 -5.17 10.33 5.99
CA SER A 85 -4.93 11.07 4.75
C SER A 85 -6.15 11.89 4.32
N LEU A 86 -7.32 11.58 4.86
CA LEU A 86 -8.56 12.29 4.56
C LEU A 86 -8.83 13.45 5.53
N ASP A 87 -7.94 13.66 6.48
CA ASP A 87 -8.06 14.72 7.48
C ASP A 87 -9.42 14.70 8.18
N ILE A 88 -9.85 13.50 8.55
CA ILE A 88 -11.12 13.29 9.27
C ILE A 88 -10.85 12.93 10.72
N GLU A 89 -11.83 13.17 11.57
CA GLU A 89 -11.76 12.85 12.98
C GLU A 89 -12.64 11.63 13.27
N LEU A 90 -12.04 10.62 13.91
CA LEU A 90 -12.75 9.41 14.27
C LEU A 90 -13.22 9.51 15.72
N CYS A 91 -14.52 9.43 15.91
CA CYS A 91 -15.13 9.50 17.25
C CYS A 91 -15.87 8.20 17.57
N ASP A 92 -15.70 7.73 18.79
CA ASP A 92 -16.43 6.54 19.24
C ASP A 92 -17.88 6.90 19.63
#